data_22ac9f510be0a56509155aaf125c9ed6
#
_entry.id   22ac9f510be0a56509155aaf125c9ed6
#
_cell.length_a   1.000
_cell.length_b   1.000
_cell.length_c   1.000
_cell.angle_alpha   90.00
_cell.angle_beta   90.00
_cell.angle_gamma   90.00
#
_symmetry.space_group_name_H-M   'P 1'
#
loop_
_entity.id
_entity.type
_entity.pdbx_description
1 polymer ?
#
loop_
_entity_poly.entity_id
_entity_poly.type
_entity_poly.pdbx_seq_one_letter_code
_entity_poly.pdbx_strand_id
1 'polypeptide(L)'
;MIRSNLNLKLFFLIKIFIICTIVCLKSYADELKADKNIVAIGSYDAIVKIKIFSSLTCPHCADFHIKVVPEIKKNYVESGKVQLIFIDFPLDQAAFNASKLLHCIDQKQQIGFLDIIYEHQNEWTGGSNIEDINKNLKK
;
A
#
# COMPACT_ATOMS: atom_id res chain seq x y z
N MET A 1 56.28 -18.76 -13.25
CA MET A 1 55.05 -19.52 -12.85
C MET A 1 54.20 -18.88 -11.76
N ILE A 2 54.65 -17.85 -11.02
CA ILE A 2 53.93 -17.22 -9.92
C ILE A 2 52.97 -16.09 -10.38
N ARG A 3 53.24 -15.45 -11.52
CA ARG A 3 52.47 -14.29 -12.03
C ARG A 3 51.10 -14.65 -12.59
N SER A 4 50.90 -15.86 -13.10
CA SER A 4 49.59 -16.30 -13.66
C SER A 4 48.54 -16.58 -12.57
N ASN A 5 48.95 -17.05 -11.40
CA ASN A 5 48.06 -17.33 -10.28
C ASN A 5 47.54 -16.08 -9.59
N LEU A 6 48.27 -14.96 -9.62
CA LEU A 6 47.86 -13.70 -9.02
C LEU A 6 46.75 -13.05 -9.85
N ASN A 7 46.88 -13.07 -11.19
CA ASN A 7 45.84 -12.52 -12.07
C ASN A 7 44.52 -13.31 -11.99
N LEU A 8 44.61 -14.63 -11.87
CA LEU A 8 43.42 -15.48 -11.72
C LEU A 8 42.68 -15.23 -10.40
N LYS A 9 43.43 -15.09 -9.29
CA LYS A 9 42.87 -14.74 -7.96
C LYS A 9 42.23 -13.35 -7.97
N LEU A 10 42.87 -12.37 -8.60
CA LEU A 10 42.34 -11.00 -8.73
C LEU A 10 41.04 -11.00 -9.56
N PHE A 11 40.97 -11.74 -10.66
CA PHE A 11 39.74 -11.89 -11.47
C PHE A 11 38.60 -12.53 -10.68
N PHE A 12 38.91 -13.51 -9.83
CA PHE A 12 37.90 -14.16 -8.98
C PHE A 12 37.34 -13.18 -7.91
N LEU A 13 38.20 -12.38 -7.29
CA LEU A 13 37.81 -11.38 -6.31
C LEU A 13 36.95 -10.27 -6.92
N ILE A 14 37.31 -9.82 -8.11
CA ILE A 14 36.50 -8.81 -8.86
C ILE A 14 35.13 -9.38 -9.22
N LYS A 15 35.01 -10.63 -9.66
CA LYS A 15 33.71 -11.26 -9.92
C LYS A 15 32.84 -11.36 -8.67
N ILE A 16 33.39 -11.77 -7.54
CA ILE A 16 32.69 -11.87 -6.27
C ILE A 16 32.21 -10.48 -5.84
N PHE A 17 33.05 -9.46 -5.97
CA PHE A 17 32.68 -8.09 -5.63
C PHE A 17 31.52 -7.56 -6.48
N ILE A 18 31.56 -7.81 -7.82
CA ILE A 18 30.48 -7.41 -8.74
C ILE A 18 29.17 -8.15 -8.40
N ILE A 19 29.22 -9.44 -8.11
CA ILE A 19 28.04 -10.23 -7.72
C ILE A 19 27.46 -9.70 -6.40
N CYS A 20 28.31 -9.42 -5.42
CA CYS A 20 27.88 -8.88 -4.13
C CYS A 20 27.20 -7.50 -4.27
N THR A 21 27.76 -6.61 -5.10
CA THR A 21 27.15 -5.28 -5.35
C THR A 21 25.81 -5.39 -6.07
N ILE A 22 25.66 -6.29 -7.04
CA ILE A 22 24.39 -6.53 -7.75
C ILE A 22 23.32 -7.09 -6.80
N VAL A 23 23.69 -8.00 -5.91
CA VAL A 23 22.77 -8.58 -4.92
C VAL A 23 22.32 -7.53 -3.91
N CYS A 24 23.26 -6.69 -3.40
CA CYS A 24 22.93 -5.60 -2.49
C CYS A 24 22.00 -4.55 -3.14
N LEU A 25 22.23 -4.20 -4.41
CA LEU A 25 21.39 -3.24 -5.14
C LEU A 25 19.97 -3.78 -5.38
N LYS A 26 19.82 -5.07 -5.67
CA LYS A 26 18.50 -5.71 -5.80
C LYS A 26 17.76 -5.76 -4.47
N SER A 27 18.44 -6.10 -3.38
CA SER A 27 17.82 -6.14 -2.04
C SER A 27 17.33 -4.76 -1.61
N TYR A 28 18.11 -3.71 -1.86
CA TYR A 28 17.72 -2.32 -1.56
C TYR A 28 16.52 -1.85 -2.42
N ALA A 29 16.48 -2.24 -3.69
CA ALA A 29 15.37 -1.89 -4.59
C ALA A 29 14.05 -2.60 -4.21
N ASP A 30 14.11 -3.83 -3.70
CA ASP A 30 12.93 -4.58 -3.23
C ASP A 30 12.40 -4.02 -1.91
N GLU A 31 13.26 -3.54 -1.01
CA GLU A 31 12.85 -2.92 0.25
C GLU A 31 12.16 -1.57 0.02
N LEU A 32 12.55 -0.81 -1.00
CA LEU A 32 11.86 0.41 -1.44
C LEU A 32 10.49 0.14 -2.10
N LYS A 33 10.27 -1.07 -2.63
CA LYS A 33 9.01 -1.50 -3.25
C LYS A 33 7.96 -1.96 -2.25
N ALA A 34 8.37 -2.40 -1.09
CA ALA A 34 7.52 -3.02 -0.08
C ALA A 34 7.36 -2.14 1.15
N ASP A 35 6.90 -0.89 0.98
CA ASP A 35 6.35 -0.18 2.13
C ASP A 35 5.02 -0.86 2.51
N LYS A 36 5.09 -1.74 3.51
CA LYS A 36 3.96 -2.52 4.02
C LYS A 36 2.82 -1.67 4.59
N ASN A 37 3.05 -0.37 4.71
CA ASN A 37 2.07 0.59 5.22
C ASN A 37 1.30 1.30 4.09
N ILE A 38 1.63 1.04 2.82
CA ILE A 38 0.94 1.66 1.70
C ILE A 38 -0.19 0.76 1.23
N VAL A 39 -1.43 1.26 1.35
CA VAL A 39 -2.60 0.65 0.74
C VAL A 39 -2.73 1.18 -0.69
N ALA A 40 -2.55 0.32 -1.69
CA ALA A 40 -2.53 0.75 -3.08
C ALA A 40 -3.13 -0.27 -4.03
N ILE A 41 -3.66 0.20 -5.17
CA ILE A 41 -4.14 -0.60 -6.30
C ILE A 41 -3.36 -0.19 -7.55
N GLY A 42 -2.92 -1.17 -8.33
CA GLY A 42 -2.20 -0.95 -9.59
C GLY A 42 -0.71 -1.18 -9.49
N SER A 43 -0.02 -1.05 -10.63
CA SER A 43 1.40 -1.31 -10.72
C SER A 43 2.22 -0.25 -9.97
N TYR A 44 3.23 -0.72 -9.23
CA TYR A 44 4.22 0.18 -8.63
C TYR A 44 4.96 1.02 -9.70
N ASP A 45 5.16 0.46 -10.88
CA ASP A 45 5.86 1.11 -11.99
C ASP A 45 4.94 2.01 -12.85
N ALA A 46 3.68 2.23 -12.44
CA ALA A 46 2.75 3.10 -13.14
C ALA A 46 3.30 4.53 -13.23
N ILE A 47 3.18 5.13 -14.43
CA ILE A 47 3.69 6.47 -14.72
C ILE A 47 2.98 7.54 -13.86
N VAL A 48 1.67 7.36 -13.64
CA VAL A 48 0.86 8.28 -12.84
C VAL A 48 0.54 7.64 -11.49
N LYS A 49 0.82 8.34 -10.40
CA LYS A 49 0.48 7.94 -9.03
C LYS A 49 -0.50 8.94 -8.44
N ILE A 50 -1.70 8.48 -8.14
CA ILE A 50 -2.75 9.30 -7.53
C ILE A 50 -2.80 8.99 -6.04
N LYS A 51 -2.48 9.97 -5.20
CA LYS A 51 -2.60 9.88 -3.75
C LYS A 51 -3.98 10.38 -3.32
N ILE A 52 -4.72 9.53 -2.64
CA ILE A 52 -6.08 9.79 -2.16
C ILE A 52 -6.01 9.91 -0.64
N PHE A 53 -6.09 11.15 -0.14
CA PHE A 53 -6.16 11.42 1.30
C PHE A 53 -7.63 11.35 1.72
N SER A 54 -7.96 10.41 2.60
CA SER A 54 -9.36 10.17 2.95
C SER A 54 -9.55 9.77 4.41
N SER A 55 -10.71 10.14 4.95
CA SER A 55 -11.16 9.70 6.27
C SER A 55 -12.24 8.64 6.12
N LEU A 56 -12.14 7.57 6.89
CA LEU A 56 -13.08 6.45 6.84
C LEU A 56 -14.48 6.81 7.35
N THR A 57 -14.63 7.94 8.07
CA THR A 57 -15.93 8.47 8.54
C THR A 57 -16.51 9.54 7.62
N CYS A 58 -15.76 10.02 6.61
CA CYS A 58 -16.21 11.09 5.73
C CYS A 58 -17.18 10.57 4.65
N PRO A 59 -18.44 11.03 4.56
CA PRO A 59 -19.39 10.55 3.55
C PRO A 59 -18.95 10.84 2.12
N HIS A 60 -18.31 11.97 1.87
CA HIS A 60 -17.79 12.31 0.53
C HIS A 60 -16.61 11.40 0.12
N CYS A 61 -15.81 10.93 1.09
CA CYS A 61 -14.76 9.96 0.83
C CYS A 61 -15.37 8.60 0.46
N ALA A 62 -16.45 8.19 1.13
CA ALA A 62 -17.19 6.97 0.79
C ALA A 62 -17.80 7.08 -0.62
N ASP A 63 -18.47 8.17 -0.93
CA ASP A 63 -19.02 8.42 -2.27
C ASP A 63 -17.95 8.36 -3.36
N PHE A 64 -16.78 8.96 -3.14
CA PHE A 64 -15.66 8.91 -4.06
C PHE A 64 -15.16 7.47 -4.24
N HIS A 65 -14.98 6.75 -3.13
CA HIS A 65 -14.49 5.37 -3.15
C HIS A 65 -15.45 4.44 -3.89
N ILE A 66 -16.75 4.55 -3.64
CA ILE A 66 -17.78 3.68 -4.22
C ILE A 66 -18.07 4.02 -5.69
N LYS A 67 -18.08 5.30 -6.06
CA LYS A 67 -18.55 5.75 -7.38
C LYS A 67 -17.43 6.07 -8.35
N VAL A 68 -16.29 6.59 -7.89
CA VAL A 68 -15.22 7.10 -8.75
C VAL A 68 -14.04 6.13 -8.85
N VAL A 69 -13.62 5.54 -7.73
CA VAL A 69 -12.48 4.60 -7.71
C VAL A 69 -12.68 3.42 -8.68
N PRO A 70 -13.87 2.78 -8.81
CA PRO A 70 -14.07 1.70 -9.77
C PRO A 70 -13.88 2.13 -11.22
N GLU A 71 -14.29 3.35 -11.58
CA GLU A 71 -14.11 3.91 -12.92
C GLU A 71 -12.63 4.17 -13.22
N ILE A 72 -11.91 4.73 -12.27
CA ILE A 72 -10.45 4.94 -12.41
C ILE A 72 -9.74 3.59 -12.52
N LYS A 73 -10.13 2.61 -11.71
CA LYS A 73 -9.57 1.25 -11.73
C LYS A 73 -9.73 0.62 -13.11
N LYS A 74 -10.95 0.60 -13.64
CA LYS A 74 -11.29 0.01 -14.94
C LYS A 74 -10.55 0.69 -16.10
N ASN A 75 -10.54 2.03 -16.12
CA ASN A 75 -10.08 2.78 -17.29
C ASN A 75 -8.56 3.00 -17.31
N TYR A 76 -7.89 3.01 -16.14
CA TYR A 76 -6.49 3.43 -16.05
C TYR A 76 -5.59 2.49 -15.24
N VAL A 77 -6.10 1.92 -14.14
CA VAL A 77 -5.27 1.05 -13.28
C VAL A 77 -5.04 -0.31 -13.95
N GLU A 78 -6.08 -0.92 -14.53
CA GLU A 78 -5.98 -2.21 -15.21
C GLU A 78 -5.07 -2.16 -16.44
N SER A 79 -4.95 -1.00 -17.08
CA SER A 79 -3.99 -0.77 -18.18
C SER A 79 -2.55 -0.49 -17.71
N GLY A 80 -2.29 -0.49 -16.40
CA GLY A 80 -0.97 -0.22 -15.82
C GLY A 80 -0.53 1.24 -15.87
N LYS A 81 -1.38 2.17 -16.31
CA LYS A 81 -1.05 3.60 -16.45
C LYS A 81 -1.08 4.35 -15.13
N VAL A 82 -1.96 3.93 -14.21
CA VAL A 82 -2.21 4.61 -12.94
C VAL A 82 -2.04 3.64 -11.77
N GLN A 83 -1.43 4.14 -10.70
CA GLN A 83 -1.50 3.54 -9.37
C GLN A 83 -2.31 4.45 -8.45
N LEU A 84 -3.31 3.89 -7.76
CA LEU A 84 -4.02 4.57 -6.68
C LEU A 84 -3.35 4.23 -5.35
N ILE A 85 -3.07 5.24 -4.55
CA ILE A 85 -2.44 5.11 -3.23
C ILE A 85 -3.38 5.75 -2.22
N PHE A 86 -3.94 4.94 -1.32
CA PHE A 86 -4.84 5.41 -0.27
C PHE A 86 -4.03 5.81 0.96
N ILE A 87 -4.23 7.03 1.42
CA ILE A 87 -3.52 7.62 2.55
C ILE A 87 -4.54 8.00 3.61
N ASP A 88 -4.39 7.45 4.80
CA ASP A 88 -5.24 7.77 5.92
C ASP A 88 -5.13 9.24 6.32
N PHE A 89 -6.28 9.89 6.41
CA PHE A 89 -6.42 11.25 6.91
C PHE A 89 -7.61 11.30 7.89
N PRO A 90 -7.48 10.68 9.07
CA PRO A 90 -8.58 10.55 10.02
C PRO A 90 -8.99 11.91 10.56
N LEU A 91 -10.27 12.27 10.38
CA LEU A 91 -10.83 13.54 10.85
C LEU A 91 -11.36 13.45 12.28
N ASP A 92 -11.53 12.24 12.80
CA ASP A 92 -12.04 11.97 14.14
C ASP A 92 -11.49 10.66 14.73
N GLN A 93 -11.84 10.38 15.99
CA GLN A 93 -11.36 9.20 16.70
C GLN A 93 -11.89 7.89 16.10
N ALA A 94 -13.10 7.89 15.56
CA ALA A 94 -13.68 6.69 14.93
C ALA A 94 -12.92 6.33 13.64
N ALA A 95 -12.65 7.33 12.79
CA ALA A 95 -11.82 7.15 11.60
C ALA A 95 -10.42 6.65 11.96
N PHE A 96 -9.79 7.21 13.01
CA PHE A 96 -8.49 6.77 13.48
C PHE A 96 -8.49 5.31 13.95
N ASN A 97 -9.53 4.88 14.67
CA ASN A 97 -9.68 3.50 15.12
C ASN A 97 -9.89 2.55 13.94
N ALA A 98 -10.69 2.93 12.94
CA ALA A 98 -10.89 2.15 11.72
C ALA A 98 -9.59 2.03 10.89
N SER A 99 -8.83 3.13 10.75
CA SER A 99 -7.51 3.11 10.10
C SER A 99 -6.54 2.16 10.78
N LYS A 100 -6.53 2.08 12.11
CA LYS A 100 -5.70 1.09 12.83
C LYS A 100 -6.07 -0.34 12.46
N LEU A 101 -7.36 -0.65 12.32
CA LEU A 101 -7.79 -1.99 11.89
C LEU A 101 -7.33 -2.29 10.47
N LEU A 102 -7.46 -1.34 9.55
CA LEU A 102 -6.97 -1.47 8.18
C LEU A 102 -5.49 -1.89 8.12
N HIS A 103 -4.65 -1.31 8.99
CA HIS A 103 -3.22 -1.64 9.02
C HIS A 103 -2.87 -2.89 9.86
N CYS A 104 -3.83 -3.45 10.58
CA CYS A 104 -3.65 -4.71 11.33
C CYS A 104 -3.96 -5.96 10.51
N ILE A 105 -4.64 -5.83 9.37
CA ILE A 105 -4.97 -6.94 8.49
C ILE A 105 -3.91 -7.14 7.39
N ASP A 106 -3.91 -8.33 6.79
CA ASP A 106 -2.99 -8.63 5.68
C ASP A 106 -3.15 -7.63 4.54
N GLN A 107 -2.04 -7.18 3.96
CA GLN A 107 -2.01 -6.21 2.87
C GLN A 107 -2.91 -6.60 1.69
N LYS A 108 -3.02 -7.89 1.38
CA LYS A 108 -3.89 -8.41 0.32
C LYS A 108 -5.38 -8.21 0.58
N GLN A 109 -5.76 -8.03 1.84
CA GLN A 109 -7.15 -7.86 2.27
C GLN A 109 -7.52 -6.38 2.47
N GLN A 110 -6.53 -5.48 2.52
CA GLN A 110 -6.75 -4.07 2.87
C GLN A 110 -7.70 -3.36 1.90
N ILE A 111 -7.60 -3.64 0.60
CA ILE A 111 -8.50 -3.04 -0.39
C ILE A 111 -9.93 -3.53 -0.20
N GLY A 112 -10.13 -4.84 -0.03
CA GLY A 112 -11.46 -5.38 0.27
C GLY A 112 -12.03 -4.85 1.58
N PHE A 113 -11.20 -4.59 2.58
CA PHE A 113 -11.62 -3.94 3.80
C PHE A 113 -12.06 -2.48 3.56
N LEU A 114 -11.33 -1.72 2.74
CA LEU A 114 -11.74 -0.36 2.37
C LEU A 114 -13.09 -0.36 1.64
N ASP A 115 -13.30 -1.29 0.72
CA ASP A 115 -14.57 -1.44 0.00
C ASP A 115 -15.73 -1.64 1.00
N ILE A 116 -15.60 -2.61 1.92
CA ILE A 116 -16.62 -2.92 2.93
C ILE A 116 -16.85 -1.75 3.89
N ILE A 117 -15.80 -1.14 4.40
CA ILE A 117 -15.90 -0.02 5.37
C ILE A 117 -16.63 1.17 4.78
N TYR A 118 -16.39 1.51 3.51
CA TYR A 118 -17.09 2.61 2.86
C TYR A 118 -18.51 2.24 2.45
N GLU A 119 -18.75 1.02 1.97
CA GLU A 119 -20.06 0.53 1.60
C GLU A 119 -21.04 0.54 2.78
N HIS A 120 -20.55 0.14 3.95
CA HIS A 120 -21.32 0.06 5.21
C HIS A 120 -21.05 1.23 6.16
N GLN A 121 -20.52 2.37 5.66
CA GLN A 121 -20.11 3.48 6.51
C GLN A 121 -21.21 3.94 7.48
N ASN A 122 -22.45 4.09 7.01
CA ASN A 122 -23.58 4.54 7.84
C ASN A 122 -23.92 3.55 8.96
N GLU A 123 -23.64 2.26 8.77
CA GLU A 123 -23.96 1.22 9.74
C GLU A 123 -22.95 1.22 10.90
N TRP A 124 -21.66 1.24 10.58
CA TRP A 124 -20.64 1.17 11.63
C TRP A 124 -20.37 2.52 12.30
N THR A 125 -20.60 3.65 11.60
CA THR A 125 -20.48 4.99 12.21
C THR A 125 -21.68 5.37 13.07
N GLY A 126 -22.79 4.64 12.98
CA GLY A 126 -23.98 4.84 13.81
C GLY A 126 -23.70 4.55 15.27
N GLY A 127 -24.06 5.49 16.15
CA GLY A 127 -23.88 5.35 17.60
C GLY A 127 -23.93 6.70 18.30
N SER A 128 -24.20 6.66 19.63
CA SER A 128 -24.28 7.86 20.45
C SER A 128 -22.94 8.29 21.04
N ASN A 129 -21.95 7.38 21.02
CA ASN A 129 -20.63 7.58 21.58
C ASN A 129 -19.59 6.67 20.87
N ILE A 130 -18.31 6.88 21.18
CA ILE A 130 -17.21 6.16 20.52
C ILE A 130 -17.22 4.67 20.84
N GLU A 131 -17.71 4.25 21.99
CA GLU A 131 -17.82 2.84 22.40
C GLU A 131 -18.82 2.09 21.53
N ASP A 132 -19.97 2.69 21.23
CA ASP A 132 -20.98 2.13 20.32
C ASP A 132 -20.42 1.97 18.92
N ILE A 133 -19.76 3.01 18.40
CA ILE A 133 -19.11 3.00 17.08
C ILE A 133 -18.04 1.90 17.02
N ASN A 134 -17.17 1.80 18.02
CA ASN A 134 -16.13 0.76 18.07
C ASN A 134 -16.74 -0.66 18.14
N LYS A 135 -17.89 -0.83 18.76
CA LYS A 135 -18.62 -2.11 18.81
C LYS A 135 -19.21 -2.43 17.43
N ASN A 136 -19.76 -1.47 16.74
CA ASN A 136 -20.29 -1.67 15.39
C ASN A 136 -19.21 -2.00 14.39
N LEU A 137 -18.06 -1.33 14.48
CA LEU A 137 -16.90 -1.56 13.64
C LEU A 137 -16.32 -3.02 13.76
N LYS A 138 -16.66 -3.74 14.84
CA LYS A 138 -16.19 -5.12 15.08
C LYS A 138 -17.19 -6.20 14.64
N LYS A 139 -18.35 -5.83 14.13
CA LYS A 139 -19.36 -6.77 13.62
C LYS A 139 -19.07 -7.16 12.17
#